data_74a3417b6089f58eac1789ba4e97c4db
#
_entry.id   74a3417b6089f58eac1789ba4e97c4db
#
_cell.length_a   1.000
_cell.length_b   1.000
_cell.length_c   1.000
_cell.angle_alpha   90.00
_cell.angle_beta   90.00
_cell.angle_gamma   90.00
#
_symmetry.space_group_name_H-M   'P 1'
#
loop_
_entity.id
_entity.type
_entity.pdbx_description
1 polymer ?
#
loop_
_entity_poly.entity_id
_entity_poly.type
_entity_poly.pdbx_seq_one_letter_code
_entity_poly.pdbx_strand_id
1 'polypeptide(L)'
;MRTIFDTLNVVVEEARLDFNEHDLEVRVVDPSHVAMIKMTIQSAAFDGWEVDEKSLGLELGKMRELLSLGNSGDLIELRHDENEGRIHISMGKIDRVIRPLDQSTVQPPNVPDLELPASVTLTGEDLSRAFRAARQVGDLVNISLSS
;
A
#
# COMPACT_ATOMS: atom_id res chain seq x y z
N MET A 1 -0.36 9.41 -2.13
CA MET A 1 -0.85 8.80 -0.87
C MET A 1 -2.07 7.90 -1.09
N ARG A 2 -3.21 8.39 -1.62
CA ARG A 2 -4.44 7.59 -1.83
C ARG A 2 -4.19 6.28 -2.60
N THR A 3 -3.46 6.33 -3.72
CA THR A 3 -3.14 5.16 -4.57
C THR A 3 -2.48 4.03 -3.79
N ILE A 4 -1.65 4.35 -2.79
CA ILE A 4 -0.98 3.35 -1.94
C ILE A 4 -2.03 2.51 -1.21
N PHE A 5 -2.93 3.18 -0.48
CA PHE A 5 -3.97 2.51 0.31
C PHE A 5 -4.99 1.80 -0.58
N ASP A 6 -5.35 2.38 -1.75
CA ASP A 6 -6.24 1.75 -2.71
C ASP A 6 -5.65 0.43 -3.24
N THR A 7 -4.36 0.42 -3.57
CA THR A 7 -3.67 -0.78 -4.06
C THR A 7 -3.59 -1.88 -3.00
N LEU A 8 -3.17 -1.52 -1.78
CA LEU A 8 -3.01 -2.49 -0.69
C LEU A 8 -4.35 -3.08 -0.23
N ASN A 9 -5.40 -2.25 -0.16
CA ASN A 9 -6.71 -2.66 0.32
C ASN A 9 -7.47 -3.60 -0.63
N VAL A 10 -6.97 -3.83 -1.84
CA VAL A 10 -7.47 -4.89 -2.73
C VAL A 10 -7.11 -6.28 -2.19
N VAL A 11 -6.01 -6.39 -1.46
CA VAL A 11 -5.44 -7.66 -1.00
C VAL A 11 -5.72 -7.91 0.48
N VAL A 12 -5.63 -6.86 1.32
CA VAL A 12 -5.78 -6.98 2.78
C VAL A 12 -6.54 -5.80 3.36
N GLU A 13 -7.10 -5.99 4.56
CA GLU A 13 -7.79 -4.92 5.31
C GLU A 13 -6.83 -4.12 6.20
N GLU A 14 -5.74 -4.73 6.64
CA GLU A 14 -4.76 -4.16 7.54
C GLU A 14 -3.35 -4.35 6.99
N ALA A 15 -2.47 -3.39 7.19
CA ALA A 15 -1.07 -3.50 6.78
C ALA A 15 -0.13 -2.83 7.77
N ARG A 16 1.08 -3.37 7.87
CA ARG A 16 2.21 -2.71 8.52
C ARG A 16 3.00 -1.94 7.48
N LEU A 17 3.20 -0.67 7.77
CA LEU A 17 4.01 0.26 7.00
C LEU A 17 5.35 0.40 7.73
N ASP A 18 6.42 0.02 7.07
CA ASP A 18 7.78 0.10 7.58
C ASP A 18 8.49 1.29 6.95
N PHE A 19 8.78 2.30 7.77
CA PHE A 19 9.44 3.54 7.39
C PHE A 19 10.92 3.48 7.77
N ASN A 20 11.78 4.02 6.92
CA ASN A 20 13.18 4.28 7.22
C ASN A 20 13.61 5.62 6.60
N GLU A 21 14.86 6.02 6.75
CA GLU A 21 15.38 7.29 6.21
C GLU A 21 15.22 7.45 4.69
N HIS A 22 15.11 6.36 3.95
CA HIS A 22 15.17 6.35 2.49
C HIS A 22 13.86 6.02 1.80
N ASP A 23 13.01 5.21 2.46
CA ASP A 23 11.78 4.73 1.83
C ASP A 23 10.70 4.29 2.84
N LEU A 24 9.53 4.04 2.29
CA LEU A 24 8.43 3.32 2.90
C LEU A 24 8.33 1.94 2.23
N GLU A 25 8.49 0.88 3.00
CA GLU A 25 8.24 -0.49 2.54
C GLU A 25 6.92 -1.02 3.14
N VAL A 26 6.14 -1.70 2.30
CA VAL A 26 4.94 -2.42 2.71
C VAL A 26 4.93 -3.80 2.08
N ARG A 27 4.72 -4.83 2.87
CA ARG A 27 4.60 -6.21 2.43
C ARG A 27 3.30 -6.79 2.95
N VAL A 28 2.46 -7.27 2.05
CA VAL A 28 1.18 -7.87 2.39
C VAL A 28 0.94 -9.13 1.57
N VAL A 29 0.22 -10.07 2.16
CA VAL A 29 -0.24 -11.29 1.50
C VAL A 29 -1.73 -11.45 1.82
N ASP A 30 -2.52 -11.86 0.84
CA ASP A 30 -3.94 -12.10 1.04
C ASP A 30 -4.19 -13.28 2.01
N PRO A 31 -5.35 -13.34 2.67
CA PRO A 31 -5.66 -14.41 3.65
C PRO A 31 -5.57 -15.84 3.08
N SER A 32 -5.72 -15.99 1.77
CA SER A 32 -5.61 -17.28 1.07
C SER A 32 -4.16 -17.64 0.69
N HIS A 33 -3.20 -16.74 0.93
CA HIS A 33 -1.79 -16.88 0.55
C HIS A 33 -1.56 -17.12 -0.95
N VAL A 34 -2.40 -16.53 -1.80
CA VAL A 34 -2.34 -16.65 -3.27
C VAL A 34 -1.73 -15.40 -3.92
N ALA A 35 -1.98 -14.23 -3.34
CA ALA A 35 -1.49 -12.96 -3.86
C ALA A 35 -0.65 -12.22 -2.81
N MET A 36 0.48 -11.68 -3.25
CA MET A 36 1.39 -10.90 -2.41
C MET A 36 1.72 -9.58 -3.10
N ILE A 37 1.80 -8.51 -2.31
CA ILE A 37 2.33 -7.22 -2.75
C ILE A 37 3.55 -6.88 -1.88
N LYS A 38 4.67 -6.60 -2.53
CA LYS A 38 5.79 -5.86 -1.96
C LYS A 38 5.84 -4.50 -2.64
N MET A 39 5.70 -3.44 -1.87
CA MET A 39 5.71 -2.06 -2.34
C MET A 39 6.84 -1.31 -1.65
N THR A 40 7.65 -0.63 -2.42
CA THR A 40 8.71 0.26 -1.92
C THR A 40 8.52 1.63 -2.54
N ILE A 41 8.42 2.66 -1.72
CA ILE A 41 8.20 4.05 -2.15
C ILE A 41 9.35 4.88 -1.61
N GLN A 42 10.16 5.43 -2.50
CA GLN A 42 11.31 6.26 -2.15
C GLN A 42 10.86 7.54 -1.42
N SER A 43 11.62 7.98 -0.43
CA SER A 43 11.36 9.22 0.32
C SER A 43 11.21 10.44 -0.60
N ALA A 44 11.94 10.48 -1.72
CA ALA A 44 11.86 11.52 -2.73
C ALA A 44 10.49 11.63 -3.44
N ALA A 45 9.60 10.66 -3.28
CA ALA A 45 8.22 10.72 -3.80
C ALA A 45 7.27 11.53 -2.89
N PHE A 46 7.75 12.01 -1.76
CA PHE A 46 7.00 12.81 -0.78
C PHE A 46 7.55 14.24 -0.75
N ASP A 47 6.68 15.21 -0.47
CA ASP A 47 7.07 16.63 -0.35
C ASP A 47 7.91 16.91 0.90
N GLY A 48 7.77 16.09 1.95
CA GLY A 48 8.55 16.12 3.17
C GLY A 48 8.73 14.72 3.73
N TRP A 49 9.92 14.42 4.25
CA TRP A 49 10.26 13.14 4.82
C TRP A 49 11.18 13.34 6.02
N GLU A 50 10.60 13.25 7.20
CA GLU A 50 11.31 13.34 8.48
C GLU A 50 10.94 12.11 9.30
N VAL A 51 11.65 11.02 9.07
CA VAL A 51 11.29 9.72 9.62
C VAL A 51 12.56 9.00 10.07
N ASP A 52 12.55 8.59 11.34
CA ASP A 52 13.44 7.55 11.83
C ASP A 52 12.87 6.16 11.50
N GLU A 53 13.62 5.11 11.78
CA GLU A 53 13.17 3.74 11.59
C GLU A 53 11.91 3.47 12.44
N LYS A 54 10.77 3.24 11.78
CA LYS A 54 9.46 3.13 12.40
C LYS A 54 8.53 2.17 11.66
N SER A 55 7.79 1.39 12.41
CA SER A 55 6.72 0.56 11.87
C SER A 55 5.37 0.99 12.44
N LEU A 56 4.37 1.12 11.57
CA LEU A 56 3.00 1.49 11.95
C LEU A 56 1.99 0.51 11.34
N GLY A 57 1.17 -0.13 12.17
CA GLY A 57 0.03 -0.93 11.73
C GLY A 57 -1.18 -0.02 11.46
N LEU A 58 -1.83 -0.16 10.29
CA LEU A 58 -2.97 0.66 9.90
C LEU A 58 -4.11 -0.18 9.31
N GLU A 59 -5.34 0.23 9.63
CA GLU A 59 -6.54 -0.22 8.93
C GLU A 59 -6.66 0.54 7.60
N LEU A 60 -6.47 -0.15 6.48
CA LEU A 60 -6.39 0.46 5.16
C LEU A 60 -7.73 1.07 4.71
N GLY A 61 -8.85 0.42 5.04
CA GLY A 61 -10.18 0.93 4.74
C GLY A 61 -10.45 2.28 5.39
N LYS A 62 -10.13 2.43 6.68
CA LYS A 62 -10.28 3.70 7.41
C LYS A 62 -9.37 4.80 6.84
N MET A 63 -8.15 4.45 6.46
CA MET A 63 -7.24 5.40 5.80
C MET A 63 -7.78 5.87 4.46
N ARG A 64 -8.33 4.96 3.64
CA ARG A 64 -8.97 5.31 2.36
C ARG A 64 -10.17 6.24 2.54
N GLU A 65 -11.06 5.91 3.47
CA GLU A 65 -12.22 6.75 3.79
C GLU A 65 -11.78 8.16 4.20
N LEU A 66 -10.81 8.26 5.12
CA LEU A 66 -10.27 9.53 5.56
C LEU A 66 -9.67 10.32 4.39
N LEU A 67 -8.80 9.71 3.60
CA LEU A 67 -8.16 10.35 2.45
C LEU A 67 -9.16 10.72 1.34
N SER A 68 -10.34 10.08 1.30
CA SER A 68 -11.39 10.40 0.35
C SER A 68 -12.07 11.75 0.64
N LEU A 69 -11.96 12.26 1.87
CA LEU A 69 -12.51 13.56 2.28
C LEU A 69 -11.69 14.75 1.76
N GLY A 70 -10.43 14.52 1.35
CA GLY A 70 -9.56 15.56 0.82
C GLY A 70 -9.84 15.90 -0.64
N ASN A 71 -9.49 17.12 -1.00
CA ASN A 71 -9.55 17.59 -2.38
C ASN A 71 -8.27 17.21 -3.15
N SER A 72 -8.38 17.25 -4.47
CA SER A 72 -7.18 17.12 -5.31
C SER A 72 -6.25 18.31 -5.07
N GLY A 73 -5.00 18.03 -4.70
CA GLY A 73 -3.99 19.07 -4.40
C GLY A 73 -3.85 19.39 -2.91
N ASP A 74 -4.70 18.84 -2.02
CA ASP A 74 -4.47 18.98 -0.58
C ASP A 74 -3.17 18.28 -0.18
N LEU A 75 -2.30 19.00 0.55
CA LEU A 75 -1.16 18.39 1.20
C LEU A 75 -1.67 17.50 2.35
N ILE A 76 -1.15 16.28 2.41
CA ILE A 76 -1.46 15.31 3.47
C ILE A 76 -0.21 15.16 4.32
N GLU A 77 -0.33 15.48 5.59
CA GLU A 77 0.72 15.28 6.58
C GLU A 77 0.32 14.18 7.55
N LEU A 78 1.24 13.22 7.77
CA LEU A 78 1.12 12.21 8.82
C LEU A 78 2.24 12.45 9.83
N ARG A 79 1.87 12.57 11.09
CA ARG A 79 2.82 12.70 12.20
C ARG A 79 2.50 11.65 13.27
N HIS A 80 3.45 10.81 13.59
CA HIS A 80 3.33 9.89 14.71
C HIS A 80 3.84 10.55 15.98
N ASP A 81 2.99 10.62 17.00
CA ASP A 81 3.34 11.05 18.34
C ASP A 81 3.62 9.83 19.21
N GLU A 82 4.89 9.61 19.54
CA GLU A 82 5.32 8.45 20.32
C GLU A 82 4.83 8.48 21.76
N ASN A 83 4.73 9.68 22.35
CA ASN A 83 4.31 9.83 23.75
C ASN A 83 2.82 9.47 23.90
N GLU A 84 2.01 9.85 22.92
CA GLU A 84 0.58 9.54 22.90
C GLU A 84 0.27 8.19 22.26
N GLY A 85 1.21 7.62 21.50
CA GLY A 85 0.99 6.42 20.68
C GLY A 85 -0.08 6.64 19.62
N ARG A 86 -0.12 7.83 18.99
CA ARG A 86 -1.15 8.24 18.05
C ARG A 86 -0.57 8.80 16.77
N ILE A 87 -1.33 8.67 15.71
CA ILE A 87 -1.02 9.26 14.40
C ILE A 87 -1.95 10.44 14.18
N HIS A 88 -1.36 11.62 14.02
CA HIS A 88 -2.04 12.82 13.60
C HIS A 88 -1.99 12.92 12.09
N ILE A 89 -3.13 13.16 11.48
CA ILE A 89 -3.29 13.29 10.04
C ILE A 89 -3.95 14.63 9.77
N SER A 90 -3.25 15.50 9.06
CA SER A 90 -3.81 16.76 8.60
C SER A 90 -3.91 16.78 7.07
N MET A 91 -5.00 17.34 6.56
CA MET A 91 -5.31 17.39 5.15
C MET A 91 -6.25 18.58 4.86
N GLY A 92 -5.71 19.65 4.28
CA GLY A 92 -6.46 20.88 4.10
C GLY A 92 -6.98 21.46 5.43
N LYS A 93 -8.29 21.42 5.64
CA LYS A 93 -8.94 21.86 6.89
C LYS A 93 -9.37 20.68 7.79
N ILE A 94 -8.97 19.47 7.46
CA ILE A 94 -9.33 18.26 8.18
C ILE A 94 -8.16 17.82 9.03
N ASP A 95 -8.40 17.72 10.35
CA ASP A 95 -7.46 17.12 11.29
C ASP A 95 -8.09 15.89 11.91
N ARG A 96 -7.35 14.80 11.96
CA ARG A 96 -7.77 13.53 12.55
C ARG A 96 -6.64 12.93 13.37
N VAL A 97 -7.03 12.22 14.40
CA VAL A 97 -6.11 11.46 15.26
C VAL A 97 -6.61 10.02 15.26
N ILE A 98 -5.73 9.11 14.89
CA ILE A 98 -6.00 7.67 14.89
C ILE A 98 -5.00 6.95 15.77
N ARG A 99 -5.35 5.75 16.22
CA ARG A 99 -4.41 4.84 16.89
C ARG A 99 -3.90 3.83 15.87
N PRO A 100 -2.57 3.63 15.79
CA PRO A 100 -2.03 2.52 15.02
C PRO A 100 -2.48 1.20 15.65
N LEU A 101 -2.52 0.15 14.82
CA LEU A 101 -2.71 -1.21 15.28
C LEU A 101 -1.45 -1.70 15.99
N ASP A 102 -1.62 -2.65 16.89
CA ASP A 102 -0.49 -3.31 17.54
C ASP A 102 0.35 -4.03 16.48
N GLN A 103 1.66 -3.78 16.51
CA GLN A 103 2.59 -4.39 15.55
C GLN A 103 2.65 -5.90 15.64
N SER A 104 2.29 -6.48 16.79
CA SER A 104 2.23 -7.94 16.96
C SER A 104 1.08 -8.59 16.20
N THR A 105 0.02 -7.83 15.89
CA THR A 105 -1.17 -8.34 15.17
C THR A 105 -1.00 -8.28 13.66
N VAL A 106 -0.16 -7.37 13.16
CA VAL A 106 0.05 -7.18 11.71
C VAL A 106 1.50 -7.51 11.36
N GLN A 107 1.76 -8.80 11.13
CA GLN A 107 3.10 -9.28 10.76
C GLN A 107 3.25 -9.25 9.23
N PRO A 108 4.32 -8.60 8.68
CA PRO A 108 4.58 -8.65 7.25
C PRO A 108 4.99 -10.07 6.85
N PRO A 109 4.54 -10.53 5.67
CA PRO A 109 4.95 -11.83 5.16
C PRO A 109 6.45 -11.86 4.86
N ASN A 110 7.04 -13.04 4.96
CA ASN A 110 8.36 -13.26 4.41
C ASN A 110 8.25 -13.37 2.89
N VAL A 111 8.94 -12.49 2.17
CA VAL A 111 8.97 -12.51 0.70
C VAL A 111 10.10 -13.42 0.25
N PRO A 112 9.80 -14.56 -0.40
CA PRO A 112 10.84 -15.43 -0.91
C PRO A 112 11.63 -14.73 -2.03
N ASP A 113 12.91 -15.00 -2.10
CA ASP A 113 13.74 -14.60 -3.23
C ASP A 113 13.51 -15.60 -4.37
N LEU A 114 12.78 -15.18 -5.40
CA LEU A 114 12.39 -16.02 -6.53
C LEU A 114 13.19 -15.62 -7.77
N GLU A 115 14.00 -16.54 -8.28
CA GLU A 115 14.58 -16.43 -9.61
C GLU A 115 13.53 -16.84 -10.65
N LEU A 116 12.98 -15.86 -11.38
CA LEU A 116 11.97 -16.12 -12.41
C LEU A 116 12.65 -16.25 -13.78
N PRO A 117 12.27 -17.27 -14.58
CA PRO A 117 12.94 -17.56 -15.87
C PRO A 117 12.57 -16.57 -16.98
N ALA A 118 11.54 -15.76 -16.79
CA ALA A 118 11.08 -14.81 -17.80
C ALA A 118 10.47 -13.56 -17.15
N SER A 119 10.54 -12.45 -17.86
CA SER A 119 9.89 -11.20 -17.50
C SER A 119 9.26 -10.53 -18.72
N VAL A 120 8.19 -9.77 -18.50
CA VAL A 120 7.55 -8.95 -19.51
C VAL A 120 7.18 -7.60 -18.93
N THR A 121 7.39 -6.54 -19.70
CA THR A 121 7.00 -5.18 -19.32
C THR A 121 5.77 -4.77 -20.14
N LEU A 122 4.71 -4.39 -19.46
CA LEU A 122 3.44 -3.95 -20.04
C LEU A 122 3.01 -2.63 -19.42
N THR A 123 2.19 -1.86 -20.15
CA THR A 123 1.51 -0.72 -19.54
C THR A 123 0.37 -1.21 -18.64
N GLY A 124 0.10 -0.52 -17.53
CA GLY A 124 -1.03 -0.86 -16.66
C GLY A 124 -2.38 -0.77 -17.41
N GLU A 125 -2.49 0.12 -18.40
CA GLU A 125 -3.69 0.26 -19.23
C GLU A 125 -3.94 -0.98 -20.13
N ASP A 126 -2.89 -1.47 -20.80
CA ASP A 126 -2.99 -2.65 -21.67
C ASP A 126 -3.34 -3.89 -20.86
N LEU A 127 -2.69 -4.08 -19.71
CA LEU A 127 -2.99 -5.19 -18.81
C LEU A 127 -4.44 -5.12 -18.30
N SER A 128 -4.88 -3.95 -17.83
CA SER A 128 -6.25 -3.73 -17.36
C SER A 128 -7.29 -3.99 -18.46
N ARG A 129 -7.00 -3.57 -19.69
CA ARG A 129 -7.87 -3.80 -20.84
C ARG A 129 -7.97 -5.30 -21.17
N ALA A 130 -6.84 -6.01 -21.14
CA ALA A 130 -6.80 -7.44 -21.37
C ALA A 130 -7.63 -8.22 -20.33
N PHE A 131 -7.48 -7.91 -19.04
CA PHE A 131 -8.27 -8.54 -17.99
C PHE A 131 -9.76 -8.21 -18.09
N ARG A 132 -10.14 -6.97 -18.42
CA ARG A 132 -11.56 -6.62 -18.66
C ARG A 132 -12.18 -7.39 -19.81
N ALA A 133 -11.42 -7.60 -20.89
CA ALA A 133 -11.89 -8.40 -22.03
C ALA A 133 -12.03 -9.89 -21.65
N ALA A 134 -11.04 -10.45 -20.98
CA ALA A 134 -11.05 -11.84 -20.54
C ALA A 134 -12.23 -12.14 -19.58
N ARG A 135 -12.53 -11.23 -18.65
CA ARG A 135 -13.64 -11.36 -17.70
C ARG A 135 -15.02 -11.47 -18.36
N GLN A 136 -15.20 -11.00 -19.58
CA GLN A 136 -16.45 -11.16 -20.32
C GLN A 136 -16.67 -12.59 -20.81
N VAL A 137 -15.62 -13.40 -20.88
CA VAL A 137 -15.64 -14.76 -21.41
C VAL A 137 -15.59 -15.82 -20.31
N GLY A 138 -14.91 -15.53 -19.20
CA GLY A 138 -14.76 -16.48 -18.09
C GLY A 138 -14.03 -15.89 -16.89
N ASP A 139 -13.99 -16.67 -15.82
CA ASP A 139 -13.40 -16.27 -14.53
C ASP A 139 -11.91 -16.69 -14.42
N LEU A 140 -11.42 -17.46 -15.36
CA LEU A 140 -10.03 -17.94 -15.38
C LEU A 140 -9.27 -17.32 -16.55
N VAL A 141 -8.07 -16.84 -16.27
CA VAL A 141 -7.15 -16.29 -17.27
C VAL A 141 -5.84 -17.06 -17.21
N ASN A 142 -5.38 -17.55 -18.36
CA ASN A 142 -4.06 -18.13 -18.49
C ASN A 142 -3.11 -17.11 -19.13
N ILE A 143 -1.99 -16.85 -18.46
CA ILE A 143 -0.96 -15.96 -18.98
C ILE A 143 0.25 -16.81 -19.35
N SER A 144 0.64 -16.78 -20.62
CA SER A 144 1.80 -17.49 -21.13
C SER A 144 2.82 -16.50 -21.67
N LEU A 145 4.08 -16.72 -21.32
CA LEU A 145 5.22 -16.00 -21.89
C LEU A 145 5.93 -16.95 -22.84
N SER A 146 6.01 -16.57 -24.11
CA SER A 146 6.80 -17.30 -25.13
C SER A 146 7.93 -16.38 -25.61
N SER A 147 9.11 -16.94 -25.75
CA SER A 147 10.26 -16.29 -26.44
C SER A 147 10.05 -16.24 -27.93
#